data_20e1b30873c20c5e133bd9e1a4f58490
#
_entry.id   20e1b30873c20c5e133bd9e1a4f58490
#
_cell.length_a   1.000
_cell.length_b   1.000
_cell.length_c   1.000
_cell.angle_alpha   90.00
_cell.angle_beta   90.00
_cell.angle_gamma   90.00
#
_symmetry.space_group_name_H-M   'P 1'
#
loop_
_entity.id
_entity.type
_entity.pdbx_description
1 polymer ?
#
loop_
_entity_poly.entity_id
_entity_poly.type
_entity_poly.pdbx_seq_one_letter_code
_entity_poly.pdbx_strand_id
1 'polypeptide(L)'
;WIKTEEKSLDKFVANRKRKIRNMTYVENWRWTPTDQNPADIGSRGATVEELANSSLWWHGPEYLLHGGSAWPKIQKDVCQVQIAIEGIQYLPDMEPFHPSSYPNLESLLRVIKPLYYLKLRAVERLDVASVNDPRVLAASMTGLIKMAQTETLVIKRAIKLYKRFNRVPGTSPLAHLLPRLDEQGVLRMFTRLDLAERLGFDARCPIILCKEHPLVKLLIIDVHEKLHHSGGVQHTLAVLQRTYWIPRAVTYVRKVLSKCIICQNLNAQPRHQRMAPLPLHRIPHPNEQARVFDTCGMDCAGPFLTLQGRGKPRQKRYMLIFTCTLYRAVHIEMLY
;
A
#
# COMPACT_ATOMS: atom_id res chain seq x y z
N TRP A 1 -8.94 -17.52 21.44
CA TRP A 1 -7.67 -17.40 20.74
C TRP A 1 -6.73 -18.57 21.05
N ILE A 2 -6.22 -18.72 22.26
CA ILE A 2 -5.35 -19.86 22.63
C ILE A 2 -6.11 -21.20 22.48
N LYS A 3 -7.41 -21.24 22.73
CA LYS A 3 -8.28 -22.41 22.59
C LYS A 3 -8.81 -22.66 21.16
N THR A 4 -8.73 -21.70 20.23
CA THR A 4 -9.21 -21.82 18.86
C THR A 4 -8.34 -22.78 18.03
N GLU A 5 -8.87 -23.39 16.96
CA GLU A 5 -8.08 -24.26 16.06
C GLU A 5 -7.06 -23.45 15.24
N GLU A 6 -5.88 -24.05 14.93
CA GLU A 6 -4.79 -23.38 14.22
C GLU A 6 -5.12 -22.98 12.78
N LYS A 7 -6.00 -23.73 12.12
CA LYS A 7 -6.38 -23.52 10.71
C LYS A 7 -7.05 -22.17 10.42
N SER A 8 -7.57 -21.51 11.45
CA SER A 8 -8.27 -20.21 11.35
C SER A 8 -7.42 -19.00 11.72
N LEU A 9 -6.15 -19.20 12.06
CA LEU A 9 -5.27 -18.15 12.58
C LEU A 9 -4.20 -17.75 11.56
N ASP A 10 -3.86 -16.45 11.55
CA ASP A 10 -2.69 -15.95 10.83
C ASP A 10 -1.42 -16.67 11.25
N LYS A 11 -0.50 -16.91 10.31
CA LYS A 11 0.76 -17.64 10.52
C LYS A 11 1.59 -17.09 11.69
N PHE A 12 1.62 -15.76 11.85
CA PHE A 12 2.32 -15.11 12.96
C PHE A 12 1.68 -15.47 14.31
N VAL A 13 0.35 -15.39 14.37
CA VAL A 13 -0.45 -15.70 15.56
C VAL A 13 -0.38 -17.18 15.89
N ALA A 14 -0.48 -18.06 14.89
CA ALA A 14 -0.35 -19.52 15.05
C ALA A 14 0.99 -19.93 15.65
N ASN A 15 2.10 -19.34 15.19
CA ASN A 15 3.43 -19.62 15.72
C ASN A 15 3.58 -19.18 17.19
N ARG A 16 3.03 -18.02 17.56
CA ARG A 16 3.04 -17.55 18.94
C ARG A 16 2.17 -18.40 19.85
N LYS A 17 0.99 -18.76 19.39
CA LYS A 17 0.10 -19.69 20.08
C LYS A 17 0.79 -21.05 20.34
N ARG A 18 1.47 -21.61 19.33
CA ARG A 18 2.21 -22.87 19.47
C ARG A 18 3.30 -22.74 20.53
N LYS A 19 4.06 -21.63 20.54
CA LYS A 19 5.08 -21.37 21.55
C LYS A 19 4.46 -21.31 22.96
N ILE A 20 3.33 -20.63 23.13
CA ILE A 20 2.62 -20.53 24.42
C ILE A 20 2.11 -21.91 24.86
N ARG A 21 1.50 -22.70 23.95
CA ARG A 21 1.01 -24.05 24.26
C ARG A 21 2.11 -25.03 24.60
N ASN A 22 3.32 -24.87 24.08
CA ASN A 22 4.46 -25.70 24.45
C ASN A 22 5.00 -25.36 25.83
N MET A 23 4.72 -24.18 26.36
CA MET A 23 5.21 -23.72 27.66
C MET A 23 4.15 -23.80 28.77
N THR A 24 2.86 -23.87 28.40
CA THR A 24 1.75 -23.83 29.36
C THR A 24 0.60 -24.72 28.92
N TYR A 25 -0.11 -25.31 29.88
CA TYR A 25 -1.30 -26.12 29.60
C TYR A 25 -2.48 -25.22 29.24
N VAL A 26 -3.22 -25.57 28.18
CA VAL A 26 -4.37 -24.79 27.67
C VAL A 26 -5.49 -24.69 28.72
N GLU A 27 -5.60 -25.68 29.61
CA GLU A 27 -6.59 -25.75 30.68
C GLU A 27 -6.37 -24.70 31.77
N ASN A 28 -5.14 -24.21 31.92
CA ASN A 28 -4.78 -23.18 32.88
C ASN A 28 -5.17 -21.76 32.44
N TRP A 29 -5.52 -21.60 31.16
CA TRP A 29 -5.90 -20.29 30.62
C TRP A 29 -7.37 -20.00 30.89
N ARG A 30 -7.63 -18.89 31.58
CA ARG A 30 -8.95 -18.40 31.95
C ARG A 30 -9.15 -17.00 31.36
N TRP A 31 -10.40 -16.64 31.19
CA TRP A 31 -10.78 -15.31 30.76
C TRP A 31 -10.94 -14.40 31.98
N THR A 32 -10.53 -13.14 31.85
CA THR A 32 -10.66 -12.08 32.85
C THR A 32 -11.30 -10.89 32.20
N PRO A 33 -12.29 -10.21 32.83
CA PRO A 33 -12.81 -8.93 32.38
C PRO A 33 -11.69 -7.89 32.29
N THR A 34 -11.82 -6.94 31.34
CA THR A 34 -10.80 -5.93 31.08
C THR A 34 -10.55 -5.02 32.30
N ASP A 35 -11.62 -4.65 33.00
CA ASP A 35 -11.60 -3.85 34.21
C ASP A 35 -10.94 -4.54 35.42
N GLN A 36 -10.86 -5.85 35.38
CA GLN A 36 -10.25 -6.68 36.42
C GLN A 36 -8.93 -7.32 35.98
N ASN A 37 -8.38 -6.89 34.85
CA ASN A 37 -7.11 -7.43 34.33
C ASN A 37 -5.95 -6.47 34.65
N PRO A 38 -5.05 -6.79 35.60
CA PRO A 38 -3.92 -5.92 35.92
C PRO A 38 -2.97 -5.69 34.75
N ALA A 39 -2.86 -6.63 33.79
CA ALA A 39 -2.03 -6.46 32.61
C ALA A 39 -2.52 -5.31 31.69
N ASP A 40 -3.79 -4.98 31.72
CA ASP A 40 -4.36 -3.84 30.98
C ASP A 40 -3.85 -2.50 31.51
N ILE A 41 -3.61 -2.38 32.81
CA ILE A 41 -3.02 -1.19 33.43
C ILE A 41 -1.60 -0.98 32.86
N GLY A 42 -0.80 -2.05 32.79
CA GLY A 42 0.55 -2.01 32.25
C GLY A 42 0.61 -1.70 30.74
N SER A 43 -0.39 -2.14 29.96
CA SER A 43 -0.44 -1.90 28.52
C SER A 43 -0.98 -0.53 28.12
N ARG A 44 -1.84 0.07 28.96
CA ARG A 44 -2.43 1.41 28.74
C ARG A 44 -1.57 2.53 29.29
N GLY A 45 -0.68 2.21 30.23
CA GLY A 45 0.09 3.15 31.02
C GLY A 45 -0.72 3.68 32.21
N ALA A 46 -0.02 3.96 33.30
CA ALA A 46 -0.59 4.60 34.50
C ALA A 46 0.49 5.47 35.16
N THR A 47 0.09 6.50 35.88
CA THR A 47 1.00 7.32 36.68
C THR A 47 1.52 6.54 37.89
N VAL A 48 2.63 6.98 38.45
CA VAL A 48 3.23 6.34 39.64
C VAL A 48 2.26 6.34 40.83
N GLU A 49 1.50 7.42 40.96
CA GLU A 49 0.49 7.57 42.03
C GLU A 49 -0.71 6.61 41.85
N GLU A 50 -1.18 6.46 40.59
CA GLU A 50 -2.25 5.49 40.25
C GLU A 50 -1.79 4.05 40.49
N LEU A 51 -0.56 3.70 40.14
CA LEU A 51 0.00 2.37 40.38
C LEU A 51 0.18 2.10 41.88
N ALA A 52 0.68 3.08 42.66
CA ALA A 52 0.91 2.95 44.07
C ALA A 52 -0.41 2.67 44.84
N ASN A 53 -1.51 3.30 44.42
CA ASN A 53 -2.84 3.16 45.05
C ASN A 53 -3.69 2.05 44.40
N SER A 54 -3.24 1.36 43.40
CA SER A 54 -4.02 0.33 42.69
C SER A 54 -3.93 -1.01 43.41
N SER A 55 -4.96 -1.39 44.13
CA SER A 55 -5.09 -2.72 44.73
C SER A 55 -5.06 -3.83 43.67
N LEU A 56 -5.67 -3.59 42.53
CA LEU A 56 -5.68 -4.53 41.39
C LEU A 56 -4.28 -4.82 40.85
N TRP A 57 -3.41 -3.80 40.83
CA TRP A 57 -2.01 -3.98 40.37
C TRP A 57 -1.17 -4.84 41.32
N TRP A 58 -1.32 -4.60 42.64
CA TRP A 58 -0.48 -5.24 43.64
C TRP A 58 -1.01 -6.59 44.11
N HIS A 59 -2.31 -6.77 44.16
CA HIS A 59 -2.95 -7.96 44.74
C HIS A 59 -3.72 -8.80 43.71
N GLY A 60 -3.86 -8.31 42.47
CA GLY A 60 -4.69 -8.96 41.46
C GLY A 60 -6.20 -8.82 41.71
N PRO A 61 -7.03 -9.42 40.87
CA PRO A 61 -8.46 -9.36 40.95
C PRO A 61 -8.98 -10.18 42.17
N GLU A 62 -9.95 -9.63 42.88
CA GLU A 62 -10.50 -10.16 44.13
C GLU A 62 -11.06 -11.59 44.00
N TYR A 63 -11.60 -11.94 42.84
CA TYR A 63 -12.14 -13.29 42.61
C TYR A 63 -11.08 -14.39 42.72
N LEU A 64 -9.77 -14.08 42.61
CA LEU A 64 -8.70 -15.07 42.80
C LEU A 64 -8.58 -15.56 44.25
N LEU A 65 -9.09 -14.77 45.21
CA LEU A 65 -9.14 -15.14 46.63
C LEU A 65 -10.24 -16.17 46.92
N HIS A 66 -11.17 -16.34 45.98
CA HIS A 66 -12.31 -17.25 46.12
C HIS A 66 -12.09 -18.50 45.23
N GLY A 67 -12.73 -19.59 45.58
CA GLY A 67 -12.61 -20.84 44.82
C GLY A 67 -13.05 -20.72 43.36
N GLY A 68 -12.63 -21.67 42.52
CA GLY A 68 -12.81 -21.62 41.06
C GLY A 68 -14.26 -21.46 40.54
N SER A 69 -15.26 -21.64 41.44
CA SER A 69 -16.68 -21.34 41.12
C SER A 69 -17.01 -19.85 41.02
N ALA A 70 -16.21 -19.01 41.69
CA ALA A 70 -16.37 -17.55 41.68
C ALA A 70 -15.66 -16.87 40.51
N TRP A 71 -14.90 -17.62 39.71
CA TRP A 71 -14.16 -17.06 38.60
C TRP A 71 -15.07 -16.66 37.45
N PRO A 72 -14.81 -15.50 36.80
CA PRO A 72 -15.63 -15.02 35.71
C PRO A 72 -15.69 -16.01 34.56
N LYS A 73 -16.91 -16.31 34.13
CA LYS A 73 -17.17 -17.14 32.93
C LYS A 73 -17.36 -16.23 31.74
N ILE A 74 -16.91 -16.66 30.56
CA ILE A 74 -17.21 -15.94 29.32
C ILE A 74 -18.72 -15.91 29.14
N GLN A 75 -19.35 -14.79 29.45
CA GLN A 75 -20.69 -14.53 28.98
C GLN A 75 -20.55 -14.29 27.46
N LYS A 76 -21.23 -15.09 26.68
CA LYS A 76 -21.42 -14.83 25.26
C LYS A 76 -22.45 -13.71 25.13
N ASP A 77 -22.07 -12.51 25.56
CA ASP A 77 -22.94 -11.37 25.44
C ASP A 77 -23.00 -10.92 23.98
N VAL A 78 -24.15 -11.20 23.39
CA VAL A 78 -24.66 -10.64 22.13
C VAL A 78 -24.64 -9.08 22.19
N CYS A 79 -24.58 -8.51 23.38
CA CYS A 79 -24.67 -7.08 23.65
C CYS A 79 -23.46 -6.26 23.14
N GLN A 80 -22.24 -6.79 23.18
CA GLN A 80 -21.06 -6.06 22.68
C GLN A 80 -21.04 -5.91 21.15
N VAL A 81 -21.65 -6.88 20.44
CA VAL A 81 -21.85 -6.79 18.99
C VAL A 81 -22.89 -5.71 18.66
N GLN A 82 -23.89 -5.53 19.50
CA GLN A 82 -24.96 -4.54 19.29
C GLN A 82 -24.49 -3.10 19.48
N ILE A 83 -23.62 -2.83 20.47
CA ILE A 83 -23.00 -1.52 20.68
C ILE A 83 -22.07 -1.16 19.50
N ALA A 84 -21.31 -2.13 18.98
CA ALA A 84 -20.51 -1.93 17.79
C ALA A 84 -21.36 -1.68 16.53
N ILE A 85 -22.54 -2.27 16.44
CA ILE A 85 -23.49 -2.12 15.33
C ILE A 85 -24.19 -0.78 15.36
N GLU A 86 -24.64 -0.32 16.53
CA GLU A 86 -25.22 1.02 16.71
C GLU A 86 -24.18 2.11 16.46
N GLY A 87 -22.93 1.90 16.85
CA GLY A 87 -21.80 2.76 16.49
C GLY A 87 -21.51 2.84 14.98
N ILE A 88 -21.81 1.79 14.23
CA ILE A 88 -21.64 1.77 12.75
C ILE A 88 -22.74 2.59 12.03
N GLN A 89 -23.93 2.72 12.61
CA GLN A 89 -24.97 3.60 12.07
C GLN A 89 -24.69 5.10 12.32
N TYR A 90 -23.90 5.42 13.34
CA TYR A 90 -23.51 6.78 13.76
C TYR A 90 -21.99 6.94 13.74
N LEU A 91 -21.33 6.77 12.60
CA LEU A 91 -19.94 7.19 12.43
C LEU A 91 -19.91 8.62 11.82
N PRO A 92 -20.12 9.68 12.62
CA PRO A 92 -20.11 11.04 12.08
C PRO A 92 -18.72 11.58 11.80
N ASP A 93 -17.67 11.07 12.47
CA ASP A 93 -16.30 11.53 12.28
C ASP A 93 -15.34 10.34 12.18
N MET A 94 -15.22 9.80 10.96
CA MET A 94 -14.38 8.66 10.63
C MET A 94 -12.90 9.05 10.45
N GLU A 95 -12.33 9.88 11.30
CA GLU A 95 -10.91 10.26 11.20
C GLU A 95 -9.95 9.05 11.11
N PRO A 96 -10.13 7.98 11.91
CA PRO A 96 -9.25 6.81 11.79
C PRO A 96 -9.41 6.04 10.48
N PHE A 97 -10.49 6.23 9.73
CA PHE A 97 -10.76 5.54 8.46
C PHE A 97 -10.65 6.45 7.23
N HIS A 98 -10.18 7.68 7.44
CA HIS A 98 -10.03 8.61 6.33
C HIS A 98 -8.90 8.17 5.39
N PRO A 99 -9.13 8.17 4.05
CA PRO A 99 -8.16 7.68 3.07
C PRO A 99 -6.79 8.37 3.10
N SER A 100 -6.69 9.59 3.64
CA SER A 100 -5.42 10.30 3.79
C SER A 100 -4.43 9.63 4.75
N SER A 101 -4.94 8.84 5.69
CA SER A 101 -4.13 8.17 6.72
C SER A 101 -3.46 6.88 6.23
N TYR A 102 -3.76 6.45 5.01
CA TYR A 102 -3.27 5.19 4.47
C TYR A 102 -2.39 5.37 3.24
N PRO A 103 -1.31 4.58 3.12
CA PRO A 103 -0.39 4.68 1.98
C PRO A 103 -0.98 4.15 0.68
N ASN A 104 -1.81 3.11 0.75
CA ASN A 104 -2.44 2.46 -0.40
C ASN A 104 -3.86 1.98 -0.09
N LEU A 105 -4.61 1.63 -1.14
CA LEU A 105 -6.01 1.21 -1.03
C LEU A 105 -6.16 -0.13 -0.28
N GLU A 106 -5.22 -1.05 -0.44
CA GLU A 106 -5.26 -2.34 0.23
C GLU A 106 -5.18 -2.20 1.75
N SER A 107 -4.28 -1.34 2.25
CA SER A 107 -4.16 -1.04 3.68
C SER A 107 -5.44 -0.47 4.26
N LEU A 108 -6.09 0.45 3.55
CA LEU A 108 -7.39 1.00 3.92
C LEU A 108 -8.47 -0.07 3.93
N LEU A 109 -8.56 -0.89 2.89
CA LEU A 109 -9.55 -1.96 2.78
C LEU A 109 -9.36 -3.05 3.84
N ARG A 110 -8.12 -3.33 4.25
CA ARG A 110 -7.82 -4.29 5.32
C ARG A 110 -8.49 -3.91 6.65
N VAL A 111 -8.63 -2.63 6.90
CA VAL A 111 -9.28 -2.10 8.12
C VAL A 111 -10.80 -1.98 7.95
N ILE A 112 -11.26 -1.58 6.78
CA ILE A 112 -12.69 -1.30 6.54
C ILE A 112 -13.51 -2.57 6.26
N LYS A 113 -12.96 -3.55 5.54
CA LYS A 113 -13.67 -4.81 5.21
C LYS A 113 -14.26 -5.53 6.44
N PRO A 114 -13.55 -5.69 7.58
CA PRO A 114 -14.13 -6.32 8.75
C PRO A 114 -15.39 -5.62 9.27
N LEU A 115 -15.42 -4.28 9.22
CA LEU A 115 -16.59 -3.49 9.63
C LEU A 115 -17.79 -3.74 8.71
N TYR A 116 -17.55 -3.72 7.40
CA TYR A 116 -18.60 -4.02 6.42
C TYR A 116 -19.05 -5.48 6.46
N TYR A 117 -18.16 -6.41 6.74
CA TYR A 117 -18.51 -7.82 6.97
C TYR A 117 -19.49 -7.95 8.15
N LEU A 118 -19.18 -7.31 9.28
CA LEU A 118 -20.07 -7.29 10.44
C LEU A 118 -21.41 -6.60 10.13
N LYS A 119 -21.37 -5.48 9.41
CA LYS A 119 -22.58 -4.79 8.98
C LYS A 119 -23.48 -5.67 8.11
N LEU A 120 -22.94 -6.28 7.06
CA LEU A 120 -23.72 -7.15 6.15
C LEU A 120 -24.32 -8.33 6.89
N ARG A 121 -23.57 -8.94 7.79
CA ARG A 121 -24.01 -10.13 8.51
C ARG A 121 -24.99 -9.81 9.63
N ALA A 122 -24.73 -8.79 10.43
CA ALA A 122 -25.50 -8.49 11.62
C ALA A 122 -26.69 -7.56 11.36
N VAL A 123 -26.55 -6.57 10.47
CA VAL A 123 -27.60 -5.58 10.18
C VAL A 123 -28.44 -6.01 8.98
N GLU A 124 -27.80 -6.38 7.88
CA GLU A 124 -28.47 -6.73 6.64
C GLU A 124 -28.85 -8.22 6.59
N ARG A 125 -28.43 -9.00 7.60
CA ARG A 125 -28.71 -10.45 7.74
C ARG A 125 -28.36 -11.28 6.50
N LEU A 126 -27.37 -10.82 5.75
CA LEU A 126 -26.87 -11.54 4.57
C LEU A 126 -25.92 -12.65 5.00
N ASP A 127 -26.06 -13.81 4.39
CA ASP A 127 -25.11 -14.91 4.58
C ASP A 127 -23.84 -14.64 3.77
N VAL A 128 -22.83 -14.11 4.47
CA VAL A 128 -21.52 -13.76 3.92
C VAL A 128 -20.49 -14.68 4.53
N ALA A 129 -19.81 -15.45 3.71
CA ALA A 129 -18.92 -16.53 4.14
C ALA A 129 -17.67 -16.03 4.87
N SER A 130 -17.08 -14.90 4.44
CA SER A 130 -15.82 -14.37 5.01
C SER A 130 -15.65 -12.87 4.75
N VAL A 131 -14.66 -12.26 5.40
CA VAL A 131 -14.25 -10.86 5.18
C VAL A 131 -13.76 -10.64 3.73
N ASN A 132 -13.30 -11.69 3.06
CA ASN A 132 -12.83 -11.61 1.68
C ASN A 132 -13.91 -11.91 0.63
N ASP A 133 -15.17 -12.06 1.04
CA ASP A 133 -16.28 -12.19 0.12
C ASP A 133 -16.37 -10.97 -0.81
N PRO A 134 -16.58 -11.16 -2.13
CA PRO A 134 -16.71 -10.05 -3.08
C PRO A 134 -17.79 -9.02 -2.71
N ARG A 135 -18.87 -9.47 -2.04
CA ARG A 135 -19.94 -8.59 -1.54
C ARG A 135 -19.44 -7.63 -0.45
N VAL A 136 -18.55 -8.10 0.43
CA VAL A 136 -17.91 -7.24 1.45
C VAL A 136 -17.02 -6.20 0.79
N LEU A 137 -16.25 -6.59 -0.21
CA LEU A 137 -15.41 -5.67 -0.97
C LEU A 137 -16.27 -4.61 -1.67
N ALA A 138 -17.32 -5.02 -2.37
CA ALA A 138 -18.23 -4.11 -3.07
C ALA A 138 -18.90 -3.12 -2.11
N ALA A 139 -19.41 -3.60 -0.97
CA ALA A 139 -20.01 -2.75 0.07
C ALA A 139 -19.00 -1.76 0.67
N SER A 140 -17.77 -2.22 0.96
CA SER A 140 -16.69 -1.38 1.47
C SER A 140 -16.31 -0.28 0.47
N MET A 141 -16.14 -0.62 -0.79
CA MET A 141 -15.86 0.35 -1.85
C MET A 141 -16.99 1.36 -2.03
N THR A 142 -18.24 0.90 -2.04
CA THR A 142 -19.42 1.77 -2.10
C THR A 142 -19.47 2.75 -0.92
N GLY A 143 -19.14 2.29 0.28
CA GLY A 143 -19.05 3.14 1.46
C GLY A 143 -17.99 4.23 1.34
N LEU A 144 -16.78 3.86 0.92
CA LEU A 144 -15.68 4.80 0.67
C LEU A 144 -16.04 5.85 -0.42
N ILE A 145 -16.71 5.41 -1.47
CA ILE A 145 -17.15 6.28 -2.55
C ILE A 145 -18.21 7.27 -2.05
N LYS A 146 -19.18 6.82 -1.28
CA LYS A 146 -20.21 7.69 -0.67
C LYS A 146 -19.57 8.72 0.26
N MET A 147 -18.61 8.32 1.08
CA MET A 147 -17.85 9.22 1.94
C MET A 147 -17.16 10.29 1.07
N ALA A 148 -16.40 9.90 0.06
CA ALA A 148 -15.73 10.82 -0.85
C ALA A 148 -16.67 11.79 -1.55
N GLN A 149 -17.85 11.32 -1.92
CA GLN A 149 -18.88 12.15 -2.54
C GLN A 149 -19.54 13.13 -1.56
N THR A 150 -19.72 12.73 -0.30
CA THR A 150 -20.32 13.60 0.73
C THR A 150 -19.34 14.63 1.29
N GLU A 151 -18.06 14.33 1.35
CA GLU A 151 -17.02 15.27 1.77
C GLU A 151 -16.74 16.34 0.71
N THR A 152 -16.88 15.98 -0.56
CA THR A 152 -16.67 16.92 -1.67
C THR A 152 -17.84 17.87 -1.83
N LEU A 153 -17.68 19.15 -1.50
CA LEU A 153 -18.75 20.16 -1.50
C LEU A 153 -19.54 20.25 -2.81
N VAL A 154 -18.85 20.18 -3.96
CA VAL A 154 -19.49 20.26 -5.28
C VAL A 154 -20.40 19.08 -5.52
N ILE A 155 -19.94 17.85 -5.20
CA ILE A 155 -20.71 16.63 -5.36
C ILE A 155 -21.83 16.58 -4.32
N LYS A 156 -21.56 16.92 -3.07
CA LYS A 156 -22.57 17.00 -2.01
C LYS A 156 -23.74 17.93 -2.37
N ARG A 157 -23.44 19.09 -2.95
CA ARG A 157 -24.47 20.00 -3.46
C ARG A 157 -25.27 19.39 -4.59
N ALA A 158 -24.61 18.73 -5.55
CA ALA A 158 -25.27 18.05 -6.67
C ALA A 158 -26.19 16.93 -6.18
N ILE A 159 -25.78 16.11 -5.20
CA ILE A 159 -26.60 15.07 -4.57
C ILE A 159 -27.84 15.68 -3.90
N LYS A 160 -27.66 16.78 -3.14
CA LYS A 160 -28.77 17.46 -2.46
C LYS A 160 -29.78 18.02 -3.47
N LEU A 161 -29.31 18.62 -4.56
CA LEU A 161 -30.17 19.14 -5.62
C LEU A 161 -30.89 18.03 -6.36
N TYR A 162 -30.21 16.93 -6.67
CA TYR A 162 -30.81 15.78 -7.31
C TYR A 162 -31.93 15.16 -6.45
N LYS A 163 -31.70 14.98 -5.15
CA LYS A 163 -32.72 14.47 -4.22
C LYS A 163 -33.96 15.37 -4.13
N ARG A 164 -33.77 16.69 -4.32
CA ARG A 164 -34.89 17.67 -4.24
C ARG A 164 -35.67 17.81 -5.56
N PHE A 165 -34.97 17.82 -6.69
CA PHE A 165 -35.53 18.17 -8.00
C PHE A 165 -35.48 17.05 -9.02
N ASN A 166 -34.97 15.88 -8.66
CA ASN A 166 -34.69 14.74 -9.53
C ASN A 166 -33.80 15.09 -10.75
N ARG A 167 -33.10 16.20 -10.68
CA ARG A 167 -32.14 16.69 -11.68
C ARG A 167 -31.14 17.64 -11.05
N VAL A 168 -29.98 17.77 -11.69
CA VAL A 168 -28.99 18.78 -11.31
C VAL A 168 -29.14 19.99 -12.24
N PRO A 169 -29.37 21.21 -11.72
CA PRO A 169 -29.57 22.43 -12.51
C PRO A 169 -28.34 22.75 -13.38
N GLY A 170 -28.55 23.41 -14.51
CA GLY A 170 -27.51 23.82 -15.46
C GLY A 170 -26.41 24.73 -14.88
N THR A 171 -26.72 25.43 -13.77
CA THR A 171 -25.76 26.25 -13.02
C THR A 171 -24.70 25.47 -12.28
N SER A 172 -24.90 24.14 -12.09
CA SER A 172 -23.90 23.30 -11.43
C SER A 172 -22.74 22.97 -12.36
N PRO A 173 -21.48 22.98 -11.86
CA PRO A 173 -20.32 22.56 -12.66
C PRO A 173 -20.40 21.12 -13.18
N LEU A 174 -21.25 20.28 -12.58
CA LEU A 174 -21.46 18.89 -12.96
C LEU A 174 -22.65 18.67 -13.91
N ALA A 175 -23.41 19.71 -14.24
CA ALA A 175 -24.63 19.60 -15.05
C ALA A 175 -24.39 18.95 -16.42
N HIS A 176 -23.25 19.25 -17.06
CA HIS A 176 -22.86 18.72 -18.37
C HIS A 176 -22.60 17.20 -18.34
N LEU A 177 -22.41 16.61 -17.16
CA LEU A 177 -22.23 15.16 -16.98
C LEU A 177 -23.55 14.41 -16.83
N LEU A 178 -24.69 15.13 -16.84
CA LEU A 178 -26.03 14.57 -16.62
C LEU A 178 -26.08 13.61 -15.39
N PRO A 179 -25.63 14.07 -14.21
CA PRO A 179 -25.46 13.20 -13.07
C PRO A 179 -26.80 12.64 -12.56
N ARG A 180 -26.80 11.35 -12.22
CA ARG A 180 -27.94 10.62 -11.64
C ARG A 180 -27.49 9.84 -10.39
N LEU A 181 -28.40 9.63 -9.46
CA LEU A 181 -28.16 8.73 -8.32
C LEU A 181 -28.57 7.32 -8.71
N ASP A 182 -27.70 6.35 -8.43
CA ASP A 182 -28.02 4.93 -8.52
C ASP A 182 -28.87 4.47 -7.32
N GLU A 183 -29.30 3.19 -7.35
CA GLU A 183 -30.09 2.55 -6.29
C GLU A 183 -29.35 2.58 -4.93
N GLN A 184 -28.03 2.58 -4.95
CA GLN A 184 -27.20 2.64 -3.77
C GLN A 184 -26.99 4.10 -3.27
N GLY A 185 -27.49 5.11 -4.00
CA GLY A 185 -27.34 6.52 -3.66
C GLY A 185 -25.96 7.10 -4.00
N VAL A 186 -25.21 6.47 -4.93
CA VAL A 186 -23.95 6.97 -5.47
C VAL A 186 -24.24 7.83 -6.70
N LEU A 187 -23.60 9.00 -6.80
CA LEU A 187 -23.74 9.89 -7.94
C LEU A 187 -22.89 9.41 -9.11
N ARG A 188 -23.55 9.11 -10.22
CA ARG A 188 -22.93 8.61 -11.46
C ARG A 188 -23.15 9.55 -12.63
N MET A 189 -22.24 9.49 -13.61
CA MET A 189 -22.40 10.18 -14.88
C MET A 189 -23.28 9.35 -15.80
N PHE A 190 -24.26 9.96 -16.42
CA PHE A 190 -25.07 9.34 -17.45
C PHE A 190 -24.44 9.56 -18.82
N THR A 191 -24.13 8.49 -19.53
CA THR A 191 -23.46 8.55 -20.84
C THR A 191 -24.38 8.15 -21.99
N ARG A 192 -23.98 8.45 -23.22
CA ARG A 192 -24.68 7.98 -24.43
C ARG A 192 -24.58 6.46 -24.63
N LEU A 193 -23.77 5.79 -23.81
CA LEU A 193 -23.54 4.34 -23.85
C LEU A 193 -24.56 3.54 -23.03
N ASP A 194 -25.60 4.19 -22.47
CA ASP A 194 -26.57 3.54 -21.59
C ASP A 194 -27.23 2.31 -22.22
N LEU A 195 -27.49 2.33 -23.53
CA LEU A 195 -28.06 1.25 -24.30
C LEU A 195 -27.05 0.17 -24.73
N ALA A 196 -25.76 0.34 -24.44
CA ALA A 196 -24.73 -0.60 -24.83
C ALA A 196 -24.64 -1.77 -23.82
N GLU A 197 -25.56 -2.70 -23.86
CA GLU A 197 -25.68 -3.82 -22.90
C GLU A 197 -24.43 -4.71 -22.81
N ARG A 198 -23.60 -4.74 -23.85
CA ARG A 198 -22.32 -5.47 -23.86
C ARG A 198 -21.27 -4.87 -22.94
N LEU A 199 -21.44 -3.62 -22.52
CA LEU A 199 -20.55 -2.95 -21.57
C LEU A 199 -21.10 -3.12 -20.15
N GLY A 200 -20.22 -3.36 -19.19
CA GLY A 200 -20.57 -3.39 -17.77
C GLY A 200 -21.21 -2.08 -17.30
N PHE A 201 -22.06 -2.16 -16.30
CA PHE A 201 -22.80 -1.01 -15.76
C PHE A 201 -21.89 0.17 -15.41
N ASP A 202 -20.75 -0.08 -14.74
CA ASP A 202 -19.80 0.96 -14.34
C ASP A 202 -19.16 1.68 -15.55
N ALA A 203 -18.94 0.97 -16.65
CA ALA A 203 -18.39 1.57 -17.87
C ALA A 203 -19.42 2.43 -18.62
N ARG A 204 -20.71 2.11 -18.49
CA ARG A 204 -21.82 2.89 -19.05
C ARG A 204 -22.15 4.10 -18.19
N CYS A 205 -22.13 3.92 -16.87
CA CYS A 205 -22.49 4.91 -15.86
C CYS A 205 -21.39 5.09 -14.83
N PRO A 206 -20.23 5.69 -15.20
CA PRO A 206 -19.09 5.80 -14.29
C PRO A 206 -19.38 6.70 -13.08
N ILE A 207 -18.78 6.38 -11.97
CA ILE A 207 -18.94 7.07 -10.70
C ILE A 207 -18.20 8.41 -10.75
N ILE A 208 -18.87 9.50 -10.39
CA ILE A 208 -18.26 10.82 -10.35
C ILE A 208 -17.46 10.99 -9.06
N LEU A 209 -16.17 11.27 -9.19
CA LEU A 209 -15.26 11.57 -8.07
C LEU A 209 -14.49 12.87 -8.33
N CYS A 210 -14.13 13.57 -7.25
CA CYS A 210 -13.33 14.78 -7.33
C CYS A 210 -11.84 14.47 -7.11
N LYS A 211 -10.98 15.02 -7.96
CA LYS A 211 -9.52 14.78 -7.90
C LYS A 211 -8.88 15.21 -6.58
N GLU A 212 -9.48 16.16 -5.86
CA GLU A 212 -8.97 16.67 -4.58
C GLU A 212 -9.12 15.68 -3.44
N HIS A 213 -10.04 14.72 -3.56
CA HIS A 213 -10.28 13.76 -2.49
C HIS A 213 -9.18 12.71 -2.40
N PRO A 214 -8.63 12.40 -1.18
CA PRO A 214 -7.52 11.46 -1.00
C PRO A 214 -7.79 10.05 -1.55
N LEU A 215 -9.04 9.57 -1.52
CA LEU A 215 -9.42 8.28 -2.09
C LEU A 215 -9.01 8.17 -3.57
N VAL A 216 -9.13 9.26 -4.34
CA VAL A 216 -8.78 9.25 -5.76
C VAL A 216 -7.29 8.99 -5.97
N LYS A 217 -6.44 9.52 -5.09
CA LYS A 217 -4.99 9.21 -5.10
C LYS A 217 -4.75 7.72 -4.88
N LEU A 218 -5.43 7.11 -3.89
CA LEU A 218 -5.29 5.67 -3.60
C LEU A 218 -5.78 4.81 -4.77
N LEU A 219 -6.88 5.17 -5.41
CA LEU A 219 -7.38 4.48 -6.61
C LEU A 219 -6.39 4.54 -7.78
N ILE A 220 -5.75 5.70 -8.00
CA ILE A 220 -4.73 5.85 -9.05
C ILE A 220 -3.52 4.96 -8.77
N ILE A 221 -3.04 4.95 -7.52
CA ILE A 221 -1.91 4.12 -7.10
C ILE A 221 -2.25 2.64 -7.27
N ASP A 222 -3.43 2.19 -6.81
CA ASP A 222 -3.89 0.81 -6.92
C ASP A 222 -3.94 0.32 -8.37
N VAL A 223 -4.50 1.13 -9.27
CA VAL A 223 -4.54 0.80 -10.71
C VAL A 223 -3.14 0.75 -11.30
N HIS A 224 -2.27 1.70 -10.93
CA HIS A 224 -0.90 1.74 -11.41
C HIS A 224 -0.07 0.52 -10.97
N GLU A 225 -0.22 0.09 -9.72
CA GLU A 225 0.41 -1.11 -9.18
C GLU A 225 -0.12 -2.38 -9.86
N LYS A 226 -1.44 -2.48 -10.08
CA LYS A 226 -2.07 -3.58 -10.84
C LYS A 226 -1.61 -3.67 -12.29
N LEU A 227 -1.23 -2.55 -12.89
CA LEU A 227 -0.61 -2.49 -14.21
C LEU A 227 0.91 -2.74 -14.17
N HIS A 228 1.45 -3.20 -13.04
CA HIS A 228 2.87 -3.47 -12.83
C HIS A 228 3.78 -2.32 -13.28
N HIS A 229 3.36 -1.07 -13.05
CA HIS A 229 4.06 0.15 -13.42
C HIS A 229 4.32 0.37 -14.92
N SER A 230 3.80 -0.50 -15.80
CA SER A 230 4.03 -0.45 -17.23
C SER A 230 3.10 0.48 -18.00
N GLY A 231 1.94 0.81 -17.42
CA GLY A 231 0.83 1.42 -18.16
C GLY A 231 0.95 2.91 -18.50
N GLY A 232 1.86 3.64 -17.88
CA GLY A 232 1.95 5.09 -18.06
C GLY A 232 0.64 5.84 -17.72
N VAL A 233 0.61 7.15 -18.02
CA VAL A 233 -0.53 8.03 -17.67
C VAL A 233 -1.81 7.65 -18.43
N GLN A 234 -1.70 7.42 -19.73
CA GLN A 234 -2.87 7.18 -20.59
C GLN A 234 -3.54 5.84 -20.30
N HIS A 235 -2.76 4.79 -20.11
CA HIS A 235 -3.30 3.47 -19.81
C HIS A 235 -3.94 3.44 -18.42
N THR A 236 -3.27 4.01 -17.40
CA THR A 236 -3.84 4.14 -16.04
C THR A 236 -5.17 4.90 -16.09
N LEU A 237 -5.23 6.00 -16.86
CA LEU A 237 -6.46 6.77 -17.04
C LEU A 237 -7.56 5.96 -17.72
N ALA A 238 -7.24 5.23 -18.79
CA ALA A 238 -8.21 4.41 -19.52
C ALA A 238 -8.82 3.31 -18.63
N VAL A 239 -8.02 2.69 -17.76
CA VAL A 239 -8.51 1.70 -16.80
C VAL A 239 -9.40 2.35 -15.73
N LEU A 240 -8.98 3.50 -15.19
CA LEU A 240 -9.80 4.26 -14.22
C LEU A 240 -11.15 4.67 -14.78
N GLN A 241 -11.17 5.14 -16.03
CA GLN A 241 -12.39 5.63 -16.68
C GLN A 241 -13.45 4.55 -16.95
N ARG A 242 -13.09 3.27 -16.85
CA ARG A 242 -14.06 2.17 -16.90
C ARG A 242 -15.01 2.16 -15.71
N THR A 243 -14.63 2.77 -14.59
CA THR A 243 -15.43 2.75 -13.35
C THR A 243 -15.65 4.16 -12.80
N TYR A 244 -14.67 5.06 -12.96
CA TYR A 244 -14.67 6.37 -12.32
C TYR A 244 -14.53 7.50 -13.31
N TRP A 245 -15.34 8.52 -13.17
CA TRP A 245 -15.19 9.78 -13.89
C TRP A 245 -14.59 10.84 -12.97
N ILE A 246 -13.37 11.28 -13.29
CA ILE A 246 -12.63 12.28 -12.53
C ILE A 246 -12.38 13.48 -13.44
N PRO A 247 -12.99 14.66 -13.18
CA PRO A 247 -12.75 15.84 -13.96
C PRO A 247 -11.26 16.22 -13.97
N ARG A 248 -10.71 16.52 -15.18
CA ARG A 248 -9.29 16.87 -15.38
C ARG A 248 -8.31 15.81 -14.81
N ALA A 249 -8.64 14.54 -14.94
CA ALA A 249 -7.86 13.43 -14.39
C ALA A 249 -6.42 13.36 -14.93
N VAL A 250 -6.19 13.67 -16.22
CA VAL A 250 -4.87 13.51 -16.87
C VAL A 250 -3.75 14.21 -16.09
N THR A 251 -3.95 15.47 -15.72
CA THR A 251 -2.95 16.24 -14.97
C THR A 251 -2.72 15.68 -13.57
N TYR A 252 -3.79 15.20 -12.93
CA TYR A 252 -3.70 14.64 -11.59
C TYR A 252 -3.04 13.26 -11.59
N VAL A 253 -3.41 12.38 -12.52
CA VAL A 253 -2.76 11.07 -12.71
C VAL A 253 -1.26 11.27 -12.97
N ARG A 254 -0.88 12.18 -13.87
CA ARG A 254 0.54 12.52 -14.12
C ARG A 254 1.25 12.95 -12.83
N LYS A 255 0.62 13.83 -12.04
CA LYS A 255 1.19 14.29 -10.76
C LYS A 255 1.36 13.16 -9.74
N VAL A 256 0.45 12.20 -9.70
CA VAL A 256 0.55 11.04 -8.79
C VAL A 256 1.63 10.08 -9.27
N LEU A 257 1.64 9.72 -10.56
CA LEU A 257 2.60 8.78 -11.13
C LEU A 257 4.03 9.31 -11.13
N SER A 258 4.24 10.63 -11.28
CA SER A 258 5.58 11.23 -11.22
C SER A 258 6.26 11.04 -9.86
N LYS A 259 5.52 10.72 -8.80
CA LYS A 259 6.04 10.44 -7.46
C LYS A 259 6.32 8.95 -7.22
N CYS A 260 6.03 8.08 -8.17
CA CYS A 260 6.30 6.66 -8.05
C CYS A 260 7.80 6.39 -8.15
N ILE A 261 8.39 5.88 -7.07
CA ILE A 261 9.83 5.63 -6.98
C ILE A 261 10.27 4.57 -7.99
N ILE A 262 9.46 3.52 -8.18
CA ILE A 262 9.75 2.45 -9.16
C ILE A 262 9.84 3.04 -10.57
N CYS A 263 8.84 3.84 -10.98
CA CYS A 263 8.84 4.48 -12.28
C CYS A 263 9.98 5.51 -12.45
N GLN A 264 10.32 6.24 -11.37
CA GLN A 264 11.45 7.15 -11.40
C GLN A 264 12.76 6.43 -11.64
N ASN A 265 12.98 5.29 -10.96
CA ASN A 265 14.19 4.48 -11.13
C ASN A 265 14.27 3.86 -12.52
N LEU A 266 13.15 3.33 -13.04
CA LEU A 266 13.10 2.74 -14.39
C LEU A 266 13.35 3.76 -15.50
N ASN A 267 12.91 5.00 -15.33
CA ASN A 267 13.05 6.07 -16.32
C ASN A 267 14.25 7.00 -16.02
N ALA A 268 15.05 6.68 -15.00
CA ALA A 268 16.22 7.50 -14.65
C ALA A 268 17.23 7.50 -15.79
N GLN A 269 17.60 8.70 -16.24
CA GLN A 269 18.69 8.87 -17.21
C GLN A 269 20.02 8.59 -16.51
N PRO A 270 20.96 7.87 -17.18
CA PRO A 270 22.29 7.71 -16.66
C PRO A 270 22.92 9.08 -16.42
N ARG A 271 23.49 9.26 -15.25
CA ARG A 271 24.22 10.50 -14.97
C ARG A 271 25.51 10.52 -15.76
N HIS A 272 25.66 11.47 -16.64
CA HIS A 272 26.96 11.75 -17.25
C HIS A 272 27.89 12.34 -16.20
N GLN A 273 28.98 11.64 -15.94
CA GLN A 273 30.05 12.18 -15.10
C GLN A 273 30.70 13.35 -15.86
N ARG A 274 30.90 14.46 -15.17
CA ARG A 274 31.72 15.54 -15.73
C ARG A 274 33.17 15.06 -15.77
N MET A 275 33.79 15.17 -16.94
CA MET A 275 35.20 14.89 -17.04
C MET A 275 36.00 15.83 -16.16
N ALA A 276 36.85 15.28 -15.28
CA ALA A 276 37.82 16.05 -14.54
C ALA A 276 38.88 16.67 -15.46
N PRO A 277 39.54 17.75 -15.07
CA PRO A 277 40.70 18.25 -15.81
C PRO A 277 41.74 17.13 -16.00
N LEU A 278 42.41 17.11 -17.15
CA LEU A 278 43.44 16.13 -17.39
C LEU A 278 44.57 16.31 -16.38
N PRO A 279 45.13 15.26 -15.81
CA PRO A 279 46.31 15.34 -14.95
C PRO A 279 47.50 15.91 -15.72
N LEU A 280 48.39 16.62 -15.03
CA LEU A 280 49.52 17.32 -15.68
C LEU A 280 50.39 16.42 -16.55
N HIS A 281 50.64 15.16 -16.18
CA HIS A 281 51.41 14.20 -16.95
C HIS A 281 50.73 13.73 -18.28
N ARG A 282 49.50 14.17 -18.53
CA ARG A 282 48.76 13.97 -19.78
C ARG A 282 48.72 15.20 -20.68
N ILE A 283 49.24 16.31 -20.20
CA ILE A 283 49.27 17.60 -20.92
C ILE A 283 50.68 17.87 -21.36
N PRO A 284 50.98 18.10 -22.67
CA PRO A 284 52.33 18.47 -23.11
C PRO A 284 52.69 19.82 -22.54
N HIS A 285 53.84 19.90 -21.82
CA HIS A 285 54.35 21.14 -21.32
C HIS A 285 55.18 21.86 -22.42
N PRO A 286 54.97 23.17 -22.68
CA PRO A 286 55.60 23.84 -23.81
C PRO A 286 57.14 23.83 -23.79
N ASN A 287 57.74 23.72 -22.58
CA ASN A 287 59.17 23.83 -22.35
C ASN A 287 59.84 22.49 -21.98
N GLU A 288 59.14 21.38 -21.97
CA GLU A 288 59.67 20.05 -21.66
C GLU A 288 59.65 19.15 -22.89
N GLN A 289 60.82 18.66 -23.30
CA GLN A 289 60.95 17.59 -24.32
C GLN A 289 60.61 16.23 -23.61
N ALA A 290 59.37 15.92 -23.43
CA ALA A 290 58.95 14.64 -22.87
C ALA A 290 59.27 13.52 -23.86
N ARG A 291 59.88 12.43 -23.40
CA ARG A 291 60.15 11.23 -24.21
C ARG A 291 58.92 10.34 -24.24
N VAL A 292 58.79 9.56 -25.32
CA VAL A 292 57.76 8.55 -25.38
C VAL A 292 57.98 7.51 -24.29
N PHE A 293 56.92 7.15 -23.51
CA PHE A 293 56.94 6.26 -22.37
C PHE A 293 57.62 6.80 -21.07
N ASP A 294 57.95 8.07 -20.95
CA ASP A 294 58.40 8.66 -19.68
C ASP A 294 57.39 8.44 -18.56
N THR A 295 56.10 8.53 -18.91
CA THR A 295 55.00 8.18 -18.04
C THR A 295 54.03 7.27 -18.77
N CYS A 296 53.83 6.06 -18.26
CA CYS A 296 52.95 5.09 -18.90
C CYS A 296 51.93 4.48 -17.91
N GLY A 297 50.76 4.21 -18.42
CA GLY A 297 49.79 3.31 -17.81
C GLY A 297 50.06 1.88 -18.22
N MET A 298 49.90 0.95 -17.29
CA MET A 298 50.04 -0.48 -17.51
C MET A 298 48.75 -1.17 -17.20
N ASP A 299 48.30 -2.05 -18.10
CA ASP A 299 47.12 -2.88 -17.94
C ASP A 299 47.36 -4.30 -18.38
N CYS A 300 46.66 -5.27 -17.80
CA CYS A 300 46.81 -6.69 -18.07
C CYS A 300 45.52 -7.26 -18.63
N ALA A 301 45.55 -7.70 -19.91
CA ALA A 301 44.43 -8.33 -20.58
C ALA A 301 44.56 -9.85 -20.60
N GLY A 302 43.49 -10.57 -20.33
CA GLY A 302 43.45 -12.04 -20.32
C GLY A 302 42.58 -12.61 -19.21
N PRO A 303 42.64 -13.91 -18.97
CA PRO A 303 43.51 -14.93 -19.59
C PRO A 303 43.08 -15.34 -21.00
N PHE A 304 44.04 -15.40 -21.92
CA PHE A 304 43.88 -16.01 -23.23
C PHE A 304 44.30 -17.48 -23.20
N LEU A 305 43.44 -18.37 -23.66
CA LEU A 305 43.75 -19.80 -23.71
C LEU A 305 44.49 -20.13 -25.02
N THR A 306 45.79 -20.44 -24.92
CA THR A 306 46.63 -20.77 -26.08
C THR A 306 46.96 -22.26 -26.14
N LEU A 307 47.06 -22.82 -27.35
CA LEU A 307 47.48 -24.19 -27.61
C LEU A 307 48.98 -24.21 -27.96
N GLN A 308 49.78 -24.99 -27.24
CA GLN A 308 51.22 -25.13 -27.50
C GLN A 308 51.57 -26.29 -28.41
N GLY A 309 50.62 -26.87 -29.11
CA GLY A 309 50.82 -27.97 -30.03
C GLY A 309 49.67 -29.00 -29.97
N ARG A 310 49.68 -29.92 -30.91
CA ARG A 310 48.64 -30.96 -31.04
C ARG A 310 48.70 -31.89 -29.83
N GLY A 311 47.60 -31.97 -29.06
CA GLY A 311 47.50 -32.85 -27.88
C GLY A 311 48.00 -32.28 -26.58
N LYS A 312 48.48 -31.03 -26.51
CA LYS A 312 48.89 -30.39 -25.25
C LYS A 312 47.73 -29.62 -24.58
N PRO A 313 47.71 -29.54 -23.24
CA PRO A 313 46.67 -28.78 -22.54
C PRO A 313 46.76 -27.30 -22.87
N ARG A 314 45.61 -26.63 -22.88
CA ARG A 314 45.54 -25.17 -23.07
C ARG A 314 46.18 -24.44 -21.88
N GLN A 315 47.06 -23.51 -22.16
CA GLN A 315 47.71 -22.66 -21.17
C GLN A 315 47.11 -21.27 -21.16
N LYS A 316 47.00 -20.70 -19.98
CA LYS A 316 46.56 -19.34 -19.78
C LYS A 316 47.73 -18.39 -20.03
N ARG A 317 47.53 -17.43 -20.89
CA ARG A 317 48.50 -16.34 -21.17
C ARG A 317 47.83 -15.02 -20.94
N TYR A 318 48.65 -14.05 -20.58
CA TYR A 318 48.19 -12.66 -20.37
C TYR A 318 48.97 -11.74 -21.31
N MET A 319 48.29 -10.70 -21.77
CA MET A 319 48.88 -9.64 -22.56
C MET A 319 49.05 -8.41 -21.69
N LEU A 320 50.28 -7.94 -21.54
CA LEU A 320 50.61 -6.72 -20.83
C LEU A 320 50.66 -5.57 -21.80
N ILE A 321 49.88 -4.53 -21.57
CA ILE A 321 49.73 -3.37 -22.42
C ILE A 321 50.33 -2.16 -21.71
N PHE A 322 51.34 -1.55 -22.28
CA PHE A 322 51.88 -0.27 -21.84
C PHE A 322 51.33 0.83 -22.74
N THR A 323 50.74 1.85 -22.14
CA THR A 323 50.22 3.01 -22.89
C THR A 323 50.90 4.29 -22.40
N CYS A 324 51.61 4.97 -23.31
CA CYS A 324 52.17 6.28 -23.01
C CYS A 324 51.03 7.27 -22.71
N THR A 325 51.09 7.94 -21.57
CA THR A 325 50.03 8.85 -21.11
C THR A 325 49.94 10.11 -21.96
N LEU A 326 51.07 10.56 -22.53
CA LEU A 326 51.18 11.79 -23.29
C LEU A 326 50.89 11.54 -24.80
N TYR A 327 51.64 10.64 -25.40
CA TYR A 327 51.62 10.39 -26.86
C TYR A 327 50.65 9.28 -27.28
N ARG A 328 50.08 8.54 -26.31
CA ARG A 328 49.21 7.38 -26.53
C ARG A 328 49.84 6.25 -27.37
N ALA A 329 51.18 6.23 -27.42
CA ALA A 329 51.88 5.09 -27.97
C ALA A 329 51.63 3.84 -27.13
N VAL A 330 51.48 2.68 -27.79
CA VAL A 330 51.18 1.42 -27.14
C VAL A 330 52.30 0.45 -27.38
N HIS A 331 52.77 -0.23 -26.34
CA HIS A 331 53.66 -1.37 -26.40
C HIS A 331 53.00 -2.58 -25.76
N ILE A 332 53.13 -3.74 -26.39
CA ILE A 332 52.43 -4.97 -25.95
C ILE A 332 53.45 -6.06 -25.72
N GLU A 333 53.38 -6.73 -24.59
CA GLU A 333 54.17 -7.92 -24.27
C GLU A 333 53.27 -9.08 -23.83
N MET A 334 53.73 -10.30 -24.12
CA MET A 334 53.05 -11.51 -23.73
C MET A 334 53.70 -12.10 -22.48
N LEU A 335 52.88 -12.29 -21.43
CA LEU A 335 53.26 -13.02 -20.22
C LEU A 335 52.92 -14.49 -20.37
N TYR A 336 53.89 -15.32 -20.03
CA TYR A 336 53.79 -16.77 -20.18
C TYR A 336 53.51 -17.45 -18.86
#